data_4b096dfed851bf666e89f359c154ba89
#
_entry.id   4b096dfed851bf666e89f359c154ba89
#
_cell.length_a   1.000
_cell.length_b   1.000
_cell.length_c   1.000
_cell.angle_alpha   90.00
_cell.angle_beta   90.00
_cell.angle_gamma   90.00
#
_symmetry.space_group_name_H-M   'P 1'
#
loop_
_entity.id
_entity.type
_entity.pdbx_description
1 polymer ?
#
loop_
_entity_poly.entity_id
_entity_poly.type
_entity_poly.pdbx_seq_one_letter_code
_entity_poly.pdbx_strand_id
1 'polypeptide(L)'
;MKLFFFILVFIASSSPSFALGKLGHQVVCQLAFEHLSLTKQAQVSTLLNAIPQRHKHLINNYNYKKPNSPINFASACTWPDAIKRLEEYKTYQPWHYMNVPRDHIYIRANDCRKNCLPQAILKHQQVLAQTKSEVNWQRVQALLFLGHWLGDIHQPFHISFADDFGGNRVKFSHLTTKCKNLHWYWDECILYKGRNSKAKWLALLTAKWHLHPQPNWQTEQVWQWAEESFQLVKSASLSYCQLNNQYSCQKVADKIRLPENYLQQHQVIMEQRLLLAAQRLTKILTTTL
;
A
#
# COMPACT_ATOMS: atom_id res chain seq x y z
N MET A 1 34.14 0.42 -46.42
CA MET A 1 32.75 0.67 -45.95
C MET A 1 32.63 0.13 -44.52
N LYS A 2 32.68 1.00 -43.48
CA LYS A 2 32.58 0.61 -42.10
C LYS A 2 31.11 0.75 -41.68
N LEU A 3 30.45 -0.39 -41.40
CA LEU A 3 29.08 -0.42 -40.85
C LEU A 3 29.12 -0.01 -39.37
N PHE A 4 28.55 1.14 -39.03
CA PHE A 4 28.31 1.53 -37.65
C PHE A 4 26.99 0.87 -37.20
N PHE A 5 27.06 -0.11 -36.30
CA PHE A 5 25.89 -0.62 -35.57
C PHE A 5 25.51 0.35 -34.47
N PHE A 6 24.41 1.07 -34.64
CA PHE A 6 23.78 1.83 -33.57
C PHE A 6 23.00 0.85 -32.67
N ILE A 7 23.52 0.59 -31.48
CA ILE A 7 22.79 -0.12 -30.43
C ILE A 7 21.80 0.89 -29.83
N LEU A 8 20.51 0.76 -30.19
CA LEU A 8 19.43 1.47 -29.53
C LEU A 8 19.24 0.85 -28.11
N VAL A 9 19.80 1.51 -27.11
CA VAL A 9 19.50 1.20 -25.69
C VAL A 9 18.08 1.68 -25.41
N PHE A 10 17.12 0.76 -25.40
CA PHE A 10 15.77 1.01 -24.88
C PHE A 10 15.90 1.22 -23.35
N ILE A 11 15.99 2.48 -22.92
CA ILE A 11 15.78 2.84 -21.54
C ILE A 11 14.28 2.63 -21.28
N ALA A 12 13.94 1.46 -20.74
CA ALA A 12 12.61 1.21 -20.19
C ALA A 12 12.41 2.20 -19.04
N SER A 13 11.75 3.33 -19.32
CA SER A 13 11.28 4.25 -18.30
C SER A 13 10.24 3.50 -17.46
N SER A 14 10.66 2.94 -16.33
CA SER A 14 9.77 2.40 -15.31
C SER A 14 8.90 3.57 -14.83
N SER A 15 7.63 3.55 -15.21
CA SER A 15 6.65 4.46 -14.62
C SER A 15 6.70 4.30 -13.10
N PRO A 16 6.76 5.39 -12.33
CA PRO A 16 6.76 5.29 -10.88
C PRO A 16 5.45 4.62 -10.45
N SER A 17 5.54 3.41 -9.91
CA SER A 17 4.45 2.82 -9.14
C SER A 17 4.34 3.64 -7.86
N PHE A 18 3.23 4.31 -7.68
CA PHE A 18 2.88 4.92 -6.40
C PHE A 18 2.17 3.83 -5.61
N ALA A 19 2.60 3.59 -4.38
CA ALA A 19 1.89 2.79 -3.38
C ALA A 19 0.53 3.44 -3.06
N LEU A 20 -0.34 2.79 -2.28
CA LEU A 20 -1.58 3.41 -1.78
C LEU A 20 -1.28 4.86 -1.44
N GLY A 21 -1.75 5.82 -2.25
CA GLY A 21 -1.16 7.16 -2.28
C GLY A 21 -0.99 7.81 -0.91
N LYS A 22 -0.19 8.85 -0.83
CA LYS A 22 0.14 9.57 0.40
C LYS A 22 -1.05 9.71 1.37
N LEU A 23 -2.22 10.08 0.86
CA LEU A 23 -3.43 10.27 1.66
C LEU A 23 -3.90 8.97 2.31
N GLY A 24 -3.88 7.86 1.59
CA GLY A 24 -4.31 6.55 2.11
C GLY A 24 -3.43 6.08 3.26
N HIS A 25 -2.10 6.10 3.11
CA HIS A 25 -1.17 5.77 4.19
C HIS A 25 -1.33 6.67 5.41
N GLN A 26 -1.51 7.98 5.20
CA GLN A 26 -1.74 8.91 6.30
C GLN A 26 -3.04 8.63 7.05
N VAL A 27 -4.10 8.26 6.36
CA VAL A 27 -5.39 7.90 6.96
C VAL A 27 -5.28 6.61 7.76
N VAL A 28 -4.73 5.56 7.17
CA VAL A 28 -4.54 4.25 7.84
C VAL A 28 -3.77 4.40 9.14
N CYS A 29 -2.61 5.07 9.10
CA CYS A 29 -1.75 5.20 10.27
C CYS A 29 -2.30 6.16 11.33
N GLN A 30 -2.97 7.24 10.92
CA GLN A 30 -3.61 8.14 11.88
C GLN A 30 -4.74 7.42 12.61
N LEU A 31 -5.61 6.74 11.87
CA LEU A 31 -6.74 6.01 12.43
C LEU A 31 -6.25 4.89 13.37
N ALA A 32 -5.24 4.13 12.97
CA ALA A 32 -4.63 3.11 13.81
C ALA A 32 -4.05 3.70 15.10
N PHE A 33 -3.34 4.82 15.02
CA PHE A 33 -2.75 5.49 16.18
C PHE A 33 -3.81 5.95 17.18
N GLU A 34 -4.89 6.55 16.69
CA GLU A 34 -5.99 7.07 17.53
C GLU A 34 -6.72 5.95 18.31
N HIS A 35 -6.66 4.71 17.82
CA HIS A 35 -7.28 3.55 18.46
C HIS A 35 -6.31 2.68 19.29
N LEU A 36 -5.05 3.10 19.43
CA LEU A 36 -4.11 2.49 20.38
C LEU A 36 -4.37 3.01 21.80
N SER A 37 -4.03 2.19 22.82
CA SER A 37 -3.98 2.68 24.20
C SER A 37 -2.96 3.81 24.36
N LEU A 38 -3.15 4.69 25.35
CA LEU A 38 -2.22 5.80 25.62
C LEU A 38 -0.77 5.32 25.79
N THR A 39 -0.57 4.17 26.42
CA THR A 39 0.76 3.55 26.57
C THR A 39 1.37 3.20 25.22
N LYS A 40 0.60 2.60 24.29
CA LYS A 40 1.08 2.25 22.95
C LYS A 40 1.31 3.48 22.08
N GLN A 41 0.47 4.50 22.21
CA GLN A 41 0.69 5.80 21.56
C GLN A 41 2.01 6.45 22.03
N ALA A 42 2.31 6.38 23.33
CA ALA A 42 3.58 6.88 23.86
C ALA A 42 4.78 6.09 23.32
N GLN A 43 4.68 4.75 23.21
CA GLN A 43 5.72 3.91 22.61
C GLN A 43 5.95 4.26 21.13
N VAL A 44 4.89 4.43 20.34
CA VAL A 44 5.00 4.91 18.95
C VAL A 44 5.70 6.25 18.90
N SER A 45 5.28 7.21 19.74
CA SER A 45 5.86 8.57 19.77
C SER A 45 7.36 8.53 20.13
N THR A 46 7.77 7.68 21.06
CA THR A 46 9.18 7.47 21.40
C THR A 46 9.98 6.99 20.19
N LEU A 47 9.48 6.03 19.44
CA LEU A 47 10.13 5.54 18.22
C LEU A 47 10.18 6.63 17.13
N LEU A 48 9.13 7.43 16.95
CA LEU A 48 9.12 8.53 15.98
C LEU A 48 10.16 9.61 16.31
N ASN A 49 10.37 9.90 17.60
CA ASN A 49 11.40 10.86 18.04
C ASN A 49 12.81 10.38 17.70
N ALA A 50 13.04 9.06 17.67
CA ALA A 50 14.31 8.44 17.33
C ALA A 50 14.58 8.34 15.80
N ILE A 51 13.69 8.82 14.93
CA ILE A 51 13.93 8.90 13.49
C ILE A 51 15.15 9.82 13.25
N PRO A 52 16.21 9.35 12.53
CA PRO A 52 17.36 10.19 12.22
C PRO A 52 16.96 11.42 11.39
N GLN A 53 17.66 12.54 11.59
CA GLN A 53 17.31 13.84 10.97
C GLN A 53 17.21 13.77 9.44
N ARG A 54 18.12 13.03 8.77
CA ARG A 54 18.05 12.79 7.34
C ARG A 54 16.69 12.22 6.91
N HIS A 55 16.19 11.24 7.64
CA HIS A 55 14.90 10.58 7.33
C HIS A 55 13.71 11.46 7.68
N LYS A 56 13.78 12.29 8.72
CA LYS A 56 12.77 13.33 9.00
C LYS A 56 12.65 14.32 7.83
N HIS A 57 13.78 14.73 7.25
CA HIS A 57 13.78 15.60 6.07
C HIS A 57 13.14 14.91 4.84
N LEU A 58 13.46 13.63 4.59
CA LEU A 58 12.87 12.86 3.49
C LEU A 58 11.34 12.73 3.66
N ILE A 59 10.86 12.40 4.87
CA ILE A 59 9.43 12.34 5.18
C ILE A 59 8.77 13.70 4.94
N ASN A 60 9.35 14.77 5.47
CA ASN A 60 8.77 16.12 5.36
C ASN A 60 8.74 16.60 3.91
N ASN A 61 9.81 16.39 3.15
CA ASN A 61 9.86 16.72 1.73
C ASN A 61 8.78 15.97 0.93
N TYR A 62 8.66 14.66 1.14
CA TYR A 62 7.62 13.84 0.50
C TYR A 62 6.21 14.33 0.84
N ASN A 63 5.99 14.84 2.06
CA ASN A 63 4.71 15.36 2.53
C ASN A 63 4.51 16.86 2.26
N TYR A 64 5.40 17.52 1.49
CA TYR A 64 5.35 18.97 1.20
C TYR A 64 5.33 19.83 2.46
N LYS A 65 6.06 19.42 3.49
CA LYS A 65 6.23 20.16 4.74
C LYS A 65 7.61 20.80 4.83
N LYS A 66 7.76 21.79 5.72
CA LYS A 66 9.07 22.36 6.03
C LYS A 66 10.00 21.28 6.62
N PRO A 67 11.33 21.32 6.34
CA PRO A 67 12.26 20.26 6.74
C PRO A 67 12.21 19.86 8.22
N ASN A 68 12.02 20.82 9.10
CA ASN A 68 11.99 20.62 10.56
C ASN A 68 10.58 20.50 11.15
N SER A 69 9.56 20.25 10.32
CA SER A 69 8.20 20.00 10.82
C SER A 69 8.17 18.75 11.71
N PRO A 70 7.37 18.75 12.80
CA PRO A 70 7.22 17.58 13.64
C PRO A 70 6.70 16.38 12.83
N ILE A 71 7.26 15.19 13.09
CA ILE A 71 6.83 13.94 12.49
C ILE A 71 5.77 13.31 13.40
N ASN A 72 4.59 13.05 12.86
CA ASN A 72 3.57 12.19 13.46
C ASN A 72 3.48 10.86 12.72
N PHE A 73 2.78 9.88 13.31
CA PHE A 73 2.70 8.54 12.73
C PHE A 73 2.09 8.54 11.32
N ALA A 74 1.08 9.37 11.05
CA ALA A 74 0.51 9.52 9.72
C ALA A 74 1.55 9.93 8.67
N SER A 75 2.38 10.93 8.95
CA SER A 75 3.42 11.34 8.02
C SER A 75 4.57 10.32 7.95
N ALA A 76 4.88 9.67 9.06
CA ALA A 76 5.95 8.67 9.13
C ALA A 76 5.68 7.45 8.23
N CYS A 77 4.42 7.01 8.12
CA CYS A 77 4.02 5.89 7.26
C CYS A 77 4.22 6.13 5.76
N THR A 78 4.52 7.36 5.34
CA THR A 78 4.89 7.64 3.94
C THR A 78 6.40 7.52 3.69
N TRP A 79 7.19 7.18 4.71
CA TRP A 79 8.63 7.05 4.59
C TRP A 79 9.09 6.00 3.56
N PRO A 80 8.49 4.79 3.46
CA PRO A 80 8.90 3.82 2.45
C PRO A 80 8.82 4.36 1.02
N ASP A 81 7.79 5.14 0.73
CA ASP A 81 7.66 5.83 -0.55
C ASP A 81 8.69 6.96 -0.74
N ALA A 82 9.00 7.68 0.33
CA ALA A 82 9.98 8.76 0.28
C ALA A 82 11.40 8.27 -0.04
N ILE A 83 11.72 7.02 0.35
CA ILE A 83 13.06 6.42 0.19
C ILE A 83 13.19 5.48 -1.03
N LYS A 84 12.09 5.04 -1.65
CA LYS A 84 12.10 3.96 -2.67
C LYS A 84 13.00 4.21 -3.88
N ARG A 85 13.37 5.47 -4.14
CA ARG A 85 14.27 5.85 -5.24
C ARG A 85 15.74 5.96 -4.83
N LEU A 86 16.03 5.89 -3.54
CA LEU A 86 17.40 5.94 -3.03
C LEU A 86 18.07 4.57 -3.26
N GLU A 87 19.35 4.59 -3.71
CA GLU A 87 20.08 3.38 -4.09
C GLU A 87 20.12 2.36 -2.95
N GLU A 88 20.43 2.84 -1.74
CA GLU A 88 20.53 2.01 -0.54
C GLU A 88 19.22 1.32 -0.13
N TYR A 89 18.06 1.76 -0.68
CA TYR A 89 16.74 1.21 -0.37
C TYR A 89 16.07 0.47 -1.55
N LYS A 90 16.75 0.31 -2.68
CA LYS A 90 16.21 -0.39 -3.85
C LYS A 90 15.76 -1.83 -3.56
N THR A 91 16.41 -2.50 -2.62
CA THR A 91 16.07 -3.86 -2.20
C THR A 91 14.67 -3.97 -1.61
N TYR A 92 14.08 -2.87 -1.13
CA TYR A 92 12.73 -2.83 -0.56
C TYR A 92 11.63 -2.53 -1.59
N GLN A 93 11.97 -2.17 -2.83
CA GLN A 93 10.97 -1.88 -3.87
C GLN A 93 9.99 -3.04 -4.13
N PRO A 94 10.42 -4.33 -4.21
CA PRO A 94 9.50 -5.44 -4.40
C PRO A 94 8.57 -5.69 -3.20
N TRP A 95 8.85 -5.11 -2.03
CA TRP A 95 8.05 -5.31 -0.83
C TRP A 95 6.76 -4.48 -0.79
N HIS A 96 6.57 -3.57 -1.75
CA HIS A 96 5.33 -2.81 -1.90
C HIS A 96 4.19 -3.61 -2.54
N TYR A 97 4.49 -4.78 -3.15
CA TYR A 97 3.50 -5.52 -3.91
C TYR A 97 3.79 -7.03 -3.96
N MET A 98 2.83 -7.76 -4.48
CA MET A 98 3.00 -9.15 -4.89
C MET A 98 2.22 -9.37 -6.19
N ASN A 99 2.92 -9.68 -7.28
CA ASN A 99 2.31 -9.95 -8.57
C ASN A 99 2.56 -11.38 -9.00
N VAL A 100 1.48 -12.05 -9.44
CA VAL A 100 1.48 -13.45 -9.88
C VAL A 100 1.06 -13.57 -11.35
N PRO A 101 1.32 -14.69 -12.01
CA PRO A 101 0.75 -15.00 -13.33
C PRO A 101 -0.79 -15.00 -13.33
N ARG A 102 -1.41 -14.77 -14.49
CA ARG A 102 -2.87 -14.64 -14.61
C ARG A 102 -3.64 -15.96 -14.44
N ASP A 103 -2.97 -17.08 -14.54
CA ASP A 103 -3.52 -18.41 -14.30
C ASP A 103 -3.67 -18.73 -12.80
N HIS A 104 -3.13 -17.89 -11.91
CA HIS A 104 -3.31 -18.07 -10.48
C HIS A 104 -4.77 -17.85 -10.06
N ILE A 105 -5.29 -18.82 -9.31
CA ILE A 105 -6.64 -18.77 -8.75
C ILE A 105 -6.61 -18.20 -7.34
N TYR A 106 -5.57 -18.49 -6.57
CA TYR A 106 -5.36 -18.10 -5.18
C TYR A 106 -3.94 -17.60 -4.95
N ILE A 107 -3.73 -16.82 -3.87
CA ILE A 107 -2.43 -16.41 -3.37
C ILE A 107 -1.96 -17.34 -2.26
N ARG A 108 -0.72 -17.82 -2.37
CA ARG A 108 -0.08 -18.72 -1.41
C ARG A 108 1.32 -18.24 -1.06
N ALA A 109 1.85 -18.69 0.09
CA ALA A 109 3.20 -18.34 0.50
C ALA A 109 4.28 -18.73 -0.53
N ASN A 110 4.12 -19.86 -1.22
CA ASN A 110 5.05 -20.33 -2.24
C ASN A 110 5.07 -19.47 -3.53
N ASP A 111 4.07 -18.63 -3.74
CA ASP A 111 4.04 -17.70 -4.88
C ASP A 111 4.97 -16.51 -4.66
N CYS A 112 5.44 -16.30 -3.44
CA CYS A 112 6.45 -15.30 -3.09
C CYS A 112 7.86 -15.83 -3.31
N ARG A 113 8.45 -15.53 -4.46
CA ARG A 113 9.75 -16.13 -4.87
C ARG A 113 10.96 -15.67 -4.04
N LYS A 114 11.02 -14.40 -3.64
CA LYS A 114 12.14 -13.84 -2.85
C LYS A 114 11.69 -12.79 -1.84
N ASN A 115 11.08 -11.73 -2.33
CA ASN A 115 10.62 -10.59 -1.53
C ASN A 115 9.25 -10.17 -2.05
N CYS A 116 8.27 -10.12 -1.18
CA CYS A 116 6.92 -9.70 -1.50
C CYS A 116 6.26 -9.05 -0.30
N LEU A 117 5.19 -8.35 -0.51
CA LEU A 117 4.49 -7.58 0.49
C LEU A 117 4.04 -8.40 1.72
N PRO A 118 3.41 -9.60 1.60
CA PRO A 118 3.05 -10.40 2.76
C PRO A 118 4.25 -10.80 3.62
N GLN A 119 5.36 -11.23 3.00
CA GLN A 119 6.59 -11.57 3.74
C GLN A 119 7.22 -10.35 4.41
N ALA A 120 7.15 -9.18 3.78
CA ALA A 120 7.64 -7.94 4.37
C ALA A 120 6.89 -7.58 5.66
N ILE A 121 5.57 -7.77 5.69
CA ILE A 121 4.76 -7.57 6.89
C ILE A 121 5.21 -8.51 8.01
N LEU A 122 5.28 -9.82 7.74
CA LEU A 122 5.69 -10.81 8.73
C LEU A 122 7.08 -10.52 9.28
N LYS A 123 8.04 -10.17 8.42
CA LYS A 123 9.41 -9.84 8.81
C LYS A 123 9.46 -8.62 9.74
N HIS A 124 8.81 -7.52 9.38
CA HIS A 124 8.87 -6.30 10.20
C HIS A 124 8.07 -6.43 11.49
N GLN A 125 7.01 -7.22 11.49
CA GLN A 125 6.28 -7.59 12.70
C GLN A 125 7.19 -8.37 13.67
N GLN A 126 7.95 -9.34 13.16
CA GLN A 126 8.91 -10.09 13.97
C GLN A 126 10.01 -9.18 14.54
N VAL A 127 10.59 -8.29 13.72
CA VAL A 127 11.60 -7.32 14.18
C VAL A 127 11.02 -6.45 15.29
N LEU A 128 9.82 -5.89 15.12
CA LEU A 128 9.19 -5.03 16.12
C LEU A 128 8.91 -5.76 17.44
N ALA A 129 8.49 -7.04 17.36
CA ALA A 129 8.22 -7.87 18.53
C ALA A 129 9.48 -8.30 19.28
N GLN A 130 10.56 -8.62 18.57
CA GLN A 130 11.82 -9.08 19.17
C GLN A 130 12.61 -7.95 19.84
N THR A 131 12.44 -6.70 19.40
CA THR A 131 13.21 -5.55 19.89
C THR A 131 12.41 -4.66 20.87
N LYS A 132 11.47 -5.23 21.62
CA LYS A 132 10.51 -4.48 22.45
C LYS A 132 11.13 -3.46 23.43
N SER A 133 12.29 -3.77 23.98
CA SER A 133 12.99 -2.92 24.96
C SER A 133 13.92 -1.87 24.29
N GLU A 134 14.10 -1.93 22.97
CA GLU A 134 15.09 -1.11 22.29
C GLU A 134 14.48 0.10 21.59
N VAL A 135 15.22 1.20 21.58
CA VAL A 135 14.93 2.37 20.76
C VAL A 135 16.09 2.56 19.78
N ASN A 136 16.10 1.74 18.72
CA ASN A 136 17.13 1.78 17.68
C ASN A 136 16.52 2.00 16.30
N TRP A 137 17.35 2.29 15.31
CA TRP A 137 16.88 2.58 13.95
C TRP A 137 16.22 1.38 13.29
N GLN A 138 16.64 0.17 13.56
CA GLN A 138 16.04 -1.05 13.01
C GLN A 138 14.57 -1.19 13.46
N ARG A 139 14.30 -0.96 14.74
CA ARG A 139 12.94 -0.99 15.29
C ARG A 139 12.06 0.14 14.74
N VAL A 140 12.64 1.34 14.62
CA VAL A 140 11.97 2.48 14.00
C VAL A 140 11.59 2.14 12.54
N GLN A 141 12.54 1.63 11.75
CA GLN A 141 12.25 1.20 10.37
C GLN A 141 11.12 0.17 10.31
N ALA A 142 11.12 -0.82 11.21
CA ALA A 142 10.09 -1.84 11.26
C ALA A 142 8.69 -1.23 11.49
N LEU A 143 8.58 -0.25 12.38
CA LEU A 143 7.34 0.50 12.61
C LEU A 143 6.89 1.26 11.35
N LEU A 144 7.80 2.00 10.70
CA LEU A 144 7.51 2.78 9.52
C LEU A 144 7.08 1.89 8.34
N PHE A 145 7.79 0.78 8.12
CA PHE A 145 7.45 -0.21 7.12
C PHE A 145 6.10 -0.86 7.38
N LEU A 146 5.82 -1.33 8.62
CA LEU A 146 4.53 -1.93 8.94
C LEU A 146 3.37 -0.99 8.69
N GLY A 147 3.46 0.27 9.12
CA GLY A 147 2.43 1.27 8.86
C GLY A 147 2.13 1.43 7.37
N HIS A 148 3.16 1.38 6.53
CA HIS A 148 3.03 1.48 5.08
C HIS A 148 2.47 0.19 4.46
N TRP A 149 3.09 -0.97 4.78
CA TRP A 149 2.71 -2.27 4.19
C TRP A 149 1.27 -2.66 4.47
N LEU A 150 0.73 -2.27 5.64
CA LEU A 150 -0.69 -2.50 5.94
C LEU A 150 -1.61 -1.68 5.02
N GLY A 151 -1.20 -0.49 4.60
CA GLY A 151 -1.89 0.23 3.55
C GLY A 151 -1.82 -0.49 2.21
N ASP A 152 -0.62 -0.85 1.78
CA ASP A 152 -0.37 -1.49 0.48
C ASP A 152 -1.11 -2.81 0.31
N ILE A 153 -1.05 -3.72 1.29
CA ILE A 153 -1.71 -5.04 1.18
C ILE A 153 -3.25 -4.94 1.07
N HIS A 154 -3.83 -3.81 1.50
CA HIS A 154 -5.25 -3.56 1.41
C HIS A 154 -5.67 -2.79 0.15
N GLN A 155 -4.73 -2.27 -0.64
CA GLN A 155 -4.99 -1.75 -1.98
C GLN A 155 -4.97 -2.92 -2.98
N PRO A 156 -6.11 -3.25 -3.65
CA PRO A 156 -6.21 -4.49 -4.42
C PRO A 156 -5.11 -4.68 -5.47
N PHE A 157 -4.71 -3.63 -6.17
CA PHE A 157 -3.72 -3.74 -7.24
C PHE A 157 -2.28 -3.95 -6.76
N HIS A 158 -2.02 -3.91 -5.46
CA HIS A 158 -0.74 -4.33 -4.88
C HIS A 158 -0.60 -5.86 -4.74
N ILE A 159 -1.71 -6.60 -4.83
CA ILE A 159 -1.73 -8.07 -4.91
C ILE A 159 -2.45 -8.43 -6.21
N SER A 160 -1.70 -8.54 -7.30
CA SER A 160 -2.28 -8.54 -8.64
C SER A 160 -1.47 -9.36 -9.66
N PHE A 161 -1.51 -8.99 -10.94
CA PHE A 161 -0.91 -9.74 -12.03
C PHE A 161 0.39 -9.12 -12.53
N ALA A 162 1.35 -9.99 -12.91
CA ALA A 162 2.70 -9.60 -13.26
C ALA A 162 2.82 -9.00 -14.66
N ASP A 163 2.01 -9.45 -15.61
CA ASP A 163 2.12 -9.10 -17.03
C ASP A 163 1.84 -7.62 -17.34
N ASP A 164 1.05 -6.96 -16.50
CA ASP A 164 0.74 -5.54 -16.60
C ASP A 164 1.18 -4.70 -15.39
N PHE A 165 2.04 -5.29 -14.54
CA PHE A 165 2.55 -4.66 -13.30
C PHE A 165 1.43 -4.19 -12.36
N GLY A 166 0.47 -5.08 -12.08
CA GLY A 166 -0.64 -4.76 -11.19
C GLY A 166 -1.53 -3.64 -11.74
N GLY A 167 -1.84 -3.62 -13.02
CA GLY A 167 -2.70 -2.60 -13.65
C GLY A 167 -1.98 -1.30 -14.02
N ASN A 168 -0.66 -1.18 -13.81
CA ASN A 168 0.10 0.01 -14.22
C ASN A 168 0.14 0.21 -15.73
N ARG A 169 0.01 -0.86 -16.53
CA ARG A 169 -0.07 -0.80 -17.99
C ARG A 169 -1.50 -0.63 -18.51
N VAL A 170 -2.53 -0.79 -17.68
CA VAL A 170 -3.93 -0.61 -18.06
C VAL A 170 -4.30 0.86 -18.02
N LYS A 171 -4.41 1.51 -19.19
CA LYS A 171 -4.70 2.93 -19.35
C LYS A 171 -6.18 3.18 -19.56
N PHE A 172 -6.61 4.44 -19.43
CA PHE A 172 -7.99 4.86 -19.69
C PHE A 172 -8.15 5.45 -21.08
N SER A 173 -9.28 5.15 -21.74
CA SER A 173 -9.60 5.68 -23.06
C SER A 173 -10.23 7.09 -23.03
N HIS A 174 -10.84 7.49 -21.90
CA HIS A 174 -11.73 8.66 -21.87
C HIS A 174 -11.69 9.47 -20.55
N LEU A 175 -10.91 9.06 -19.53
CA LEU A 175 -10.85 9.80 -18.27
C LEU A 175 -9.91 11.00 -18.38
N THR A 176 -10.45 12.18 -18.09
CA THR A 176 -9.68 13.42 -17.88
C THR A 176 -9.24 13.49 -16.41
N THR A 177 -8.31 12.65 -16.01
CA THR A 177 -7.75 12.63 -14.64
C THR A 177 -6.24 12.65 -14.67
N LYS A 178 -5.62 13.10 -13.57
CA LYS A 178 -4.17 13.00 -13.40
C LYS A 178 -3.68 11.55 -13.40
N CYS A 179 -4.51 10.62 -12.91
CA CYS A 179 -4.19 9.20 -12.85
C CYS A 179 -4.35 8.56 -14.23
N LYS A 180 -3.23 8.18 -14.85
CA LYS A 180 -3.18 7.72 -16.23
C LYS A 180 -3.41 6.22 -16.42
N ASN A 181 -3.38 5.44 -15.34
CA ASN A 181 -3.58 4.00 -15.35
C ASN A 181 -4.43 3.54 -14.16
N LEU A 182 -4.88 2.28 -14.21
CA LEU A 182 -5.80 1.73 -13.23
C LEU A 182 -5.17 1.60 -11.83
N HIS A 183 -3.92 1.17 -11.74
CA HIS A 183 -3.20 1.10 -10.47
C HIS A 183 -3.13 2.47 -9.80
N TRP A 184 -2.63 3.50 -10.50
CA TRP A 184 -2.55 4.86 -9.96
C TRP A 184 -3.92 5.46 -9.61
N TYR A 185 -4.97 5.07 -10.34
CA TYR A 185 -6.33 5.49 -10.01
C TYR A 185 -6.75 5.00 -8.61
N TRP A 186 -6.46 3.76 -8.29
CA TRP A 186 -6.75 3.18 -6.98
C TRP A 186 -5.82 3.69 -5.87
N ASP A 187 -4.59 4.04 -6.18
CA ASP A 187 -3.68 4.64 -5.21
C ASP A 187 -4.11 6.05 -4.80
N GLU A 188 -4.56 6.87 -5.75
CA GLU A 188 -4.79 8.29 -5.49
C GLU A 188 -6.18 8.79 -5.88
N CYS A 189 -6.59 8.63 -7.15
CA CYS A 189 -7.74 9.36 -7.65
C CYS A 189 -9.06 8.96 -6.98
N ILE A 190 -9.19 7.70 -6.59
CA ILE A 190 -10.35 7.20 -5.84
C ILE A 190 -10.45 7.85 -4.45
N LEU A 191 -9.32 8.25 -3.85
CA LEU A 191 -9.27 8.86 -2.53
C LEU A 191 -9.60 10.36 -2.56
N TYR A 192 -9.26 11.05 -3.64
CA TYR A 192 -9.39 12.51 -3.71
C TYR A 192 -10.76 12.98 -4.21
N LYS A 193 -11.44 12.21 -5.04
CA LYS A 193 -12.71 12.64 -5.64
C LYS A 193 -13.85 12.47 -4.64
N GLY A 194 -14.52 13.57 -4.28
CA GLY A 194 -15.63 13.61 -3.31
C GLY A 194 -15.24 13.65 -1.83
N ARG A 195 -14.04 13.15 -1.46
CA ARG A 195 -13.49 13.17 -0.09
C ARG A 195 -12.03 13.57 -0.14
N ASN A 196 -11.78 14.83 -0.40
CA ASN A 196 -10.45 15.33 -0.77
C ASN A 196 -9.54 15.70 0.41
N SER A 197 -9.88 15.34 1.64
CA SER A 197 -9.04 15.63 2.81
C SER A 197 -8.92 14.46 3.76
N LYS A 198 -7.76 14.38 4.44
CA LYS A 198 -7.52 13.42 5.51
C LYS A 198 -8.58 13.51 6.61
N ALA A 199 -8.99 14.72 7.01
CA ALA A 199 -9.98 14.92 8.05
C ALA A 199 -11.34 14.32 7.71
N LYS A 200 -11.82 14.46 6.47
CA LYS A 200 -13.07 13.86 6.02
C LYS A 200 -13.02 12.32 6.02
N TRP A 201 -11.91 11.74 5.59
CA TRP A 201 -11.69 10.30 5.65
C TRP A 201 -11.67 9.80 7.08
N LEU A 202 -10.93 10.46 7.98
CA LEU A 202 -10.85 10.08 9.38
C LEU A 202 -12.22 10.15 10.06
N ALA A 203 -12.96 11.24 9.91
CA ALA A 203 -14.31 11.38 10.48
C ALA A 203 -15.23 10.24 10.04
N LEU A 204 -15.25 9.91 8.74
CA LEU A 204 -16.04 8.80 8.22
C LEU A 204 -15.64 7.44 8.82
N LEU A 205 -14.33 7.14 8.81
CA LEU A 205 -13.83 5.82 9.21
C LEU A 205 -13.89 5.64 10.72
N THR A 206 -13.70 6.69 11.50
CA THR A 206 -13.91 6.67 12.97
C THR A 206 -15.37 6.35 13.30
N ALA A 207 -16.33 6.98 12.61
CA ALA A 207 -17.75 6.68 12.79
C ALA A 207 -18.10 5.22 12.46
N LYS A 208 -17.36 4.60 11.53
CA LYS A 208 -17.54 3.19 11.11
C LYS A 208 -16.70 2.19 11.90
N TRP A 209 -15.81 2.64 12.77
CA TRP A 209 -14.85 1.76 13.45
C TRP A 209 -15.49 0.58 14.19
N HIS A 210 -16.58 0.83 14.91
CA HIS A 210 -17.28 -0.19 15.71
C HIS A 210 -18.33 -0.98 14.93
N LEU A 211 -18.70 -0.50 13.74
CA LEU A 211 -19.70 -1.19 12.89
C LEU A 211 -19.11 -2.43 12.20
N HIS A 212 -17.80 -2.53 12.13
CA HIS A 212 -17.08 -3.68 11.61
C HIS A 212 -16.24 -4.28 12.74
N PRO A 213 -16.85 -5.13 13.59
CA PRO A 213 -16.13 -5.76 14.69
C PRO A 213 -14.96 -6.55 14.17
N GLN A 214 -13.85 -6.44 14.90
CA GLN A 214 -12.61 -7.15 14.58
C GLN A 214 -12.85 -8.65 14.80
N PRO A 215 -12.73 -9.51 13.79
CA PRO A 215 -12.56 -10.93 14.03
C PRO A 215 -11.33 -11.13 14.93
N ASN A 216 -11.27 -12.24 15.61
CA ASN A 216 -10.09 -12.57 16.43
C ASN A 216 -8.91 -12.96 15.51
N TRP A 217 -8.31 -11.94 14.86
CA TRP A 217 -7.24 -12.14 13.88
C TRP A 217 -5.96 -12.64 14.56
N GLN A 218 -5.46 -13.75 14.05
CA GLN A 218 -4.12 -14.23 14.34
C GLN A 218 -3.12 -13.56 13.37
N THR A 219 -1.90 -13.36 13.81
CA THR A 219 -0.83 -12.72 13.01
C THR A 219 -0.47 -13.49 11.73
N GLU A 220 -0.79 -14.78 11.70
CA GLU A 220 -0.54 -15.69 10.57
C GLU A 220 -1.49 -15.43 9.37
N GLN A 221 -2.49 -14.58 9.54
CA GLN A 221 -3.50 -14.30 8.52
C GLN A 221 -3.06 -13.30 7.43
N VAL A 222 -1.80 -12.85 7.42
CA VAL A 222 -1.30 -11.92 6.41
C VAL A 222 -1.52 -12.43 4.98
N TRP A 223 -1.39 -13.75 4.78
CA TRP A 223 -1.68 -14.38 3.48
C TRP A 223 -3.17 -14.34 3.13
N GLN A 224 -4.05 -14.42 4.10
CA GLN A 224 -5.50 -14.24 3.89
C GLN A 224 -5.82 -12.79 3.49
N TRP A 225 -5.13 -11.79 4.06
CA TRP A 225 -5.29 -10.38 3.67
C TRP A 225 -4.82 -10.13 2.23
N ALA A 226 -3.74 -10.79 1.82
CA ALA A 226 -3.30 -10.77 0.43
C ALA A 226 -4.35 -11.43 -0.49
N GLU A 227 -4.88 -12.58 -0.09
CA GLU A 227 -5.94 -13.28 -0.82
C GLU A 227 -7.21 -12.42 -0.97
N GLU A 228 -7.65 -11.74 0.09
CA GLU A 228 -8.78 -10.81 0.01
C GLU A 228 -8.57 -9.73 -1.09
N SER A 229 -7.37 -9.14 -1.15
CA SER A 229 -7.03 -8.14 -2.16
C SER A 229 -6.98 -8.74 -3.56
N PHE A 230 -6.45 -9.95 -3.69
CA PHE A 230 -6.39 -10.67 -4.96
C PHE A 230 -7.78 -11.06 -5.47
N GLN A 231 -8.69 -11.51 -4.62
CA GLN A 231 -10.07 -11.82 -5.01
C GLN A 231 -10.83 -10.56 -5.44
N LEU A 232 -10.57 -9.40 -4.82
CA LEU A 232 -11.10 -8.12 -5.31
C LEU A 232 -10.60 -7.80 -6.72
N VAL A 233 -9.31 -7.97 -6.98
CA VAL A 233 -8.70 -7.76 -8.31
C VAL A 233 -9.34 -8.65 -9.37
N LYS A 234 -9.71 -9.88 -9.03
CA LYS A 234 -10.40 -10.83 -9.91
C LYS A 234 -11.89 -10.51 -10.10
N SER A 235 -12.46 -9.68 -9.23
CA SER A 235 -13.87 -9.31 -9.32
C SER A 235 -14.17 -8.55 -10.62
N ALA A 236 -15.24 -8.93 -11.31
CA ALA A 236 -15.71 -8.26 -12.51
C ALA A 236 -16.01 -6.76 -12.29
N SER A 237 -16.35 -6.39 -11.06
CA SER A 237 -16.65 -4.99 -10.70
C SER A 237 -15.46 -4.06 -10.92
N LEU A 238 -14.22 -4.54 -10.75
CA LEU A 238 -13.02 -3.70 -10.94
C LEU A 238 -12.69 -3.44 -12.42
N SER A 239 -13.41 -4.02 -13.38
CA SER A 239 -13.21 -3.87 -14.83
C SER A 239 -11.76 -4.20 -15.27
N TYR A 240 -11.11 -5.12 -14.58
CA TYR A 240 -9.71 -5.47 -14.77
C TYR A 240 -9.48 -6.93 -15.13
N CYS A 241 -10.39 -7.81 -14.76
CA CYS A 241 -10.32 -9.23 -14.97
C CYS A 241 -11.60 -9.76 -15.60
N GLN A 242 -11.46 -10.63 -16.60
CA GLN A 242 -12.54 -11.47 -17.09
C GLN A 242 -12.20 -12.91 -16.73
N LEU A 243 -12.99 -13.52 -15.86
CA LEU A 243 -12.78 -14.92 -15.47
C LEU A 243 -13.16 -15.84 -16.64
N ASN A 244 -12.29 -16.81 -16.93
CA ASN A 244 -12.60 -17.90 -17.84
C ASN A 244 -13.26 -19.07 -17.09
N ASN A 245 -13.60 -20.14 -17.80
CA ASN A 245 -14.25 -21.33 -17.23
C ASN A 245 -13.37 -22.07 -16.17
N GLN A 246 -12.07 -21.75 -16.09
CA GLN A 246 -11.12 -22.31 -15.13
C GLN A 246 -10.87 -21.35 -13.96
N TYR A 247 -11.69 -20.30 -13.80
CA TYR A 247 -11.54 -19.24 -12.76
C TYR A 247 -10.21 -18.49 -12.81
N SER A 248 -9.47 -18.58 -13.90
CA SER A 248 -8.29 -17.76 -14.13
C SER A 248 -8.66 -16.45 -14.82
N CYS A 249 -7.84 -15.41 -14.62
CA CYS A 249 -8.10 -14.07 -15.11
C CYS A 249 -7.56 -13.88 -16.52
N GLN A 250 -8.42 -13.62 -17.48
CA GLN A 250 -7.98 -13.15 -18.80
C GLN A 250 -7.65 -11.65 -18.74
N LYS A 251 -6.59 -11.27 -19.44
CA LYS A 251 -6.17 -9.88 -19.55
C LYS A 251 -7.24 -9.06 -20.27
N VAL A 252 -7.62 -7.93 -19.71
CA VAL A 252 -8.38 -6.90 -20.41
C VAL A 252 -7.49 -6.13 -21.40
N ALA A 253 -8.09 -5.34 -22.27
CA ALA A 253 -7.34 -4.50 -23.19
C ALA A 253 -6.42 -3.53 -22.42
N ASP A 254 -5.26 -3.17 -23.02
CA ASP A 254 -4.33 -2.21 -22.43
C ASP A 254 -4.94 -0.80 -22.27
N LYS A 255 -6.09 -0.57 -22.89
CA LYS A 255 -6.87 0.66 -22.79
C LYS A 255 -8.33 0.33 -22.57
N ILE A 256 -8.83 0.69 -21.37
CA ILE A 256 -10.19 0.38 -20.92
C ILE A 256 -11.05 1.65 -20.77
N ARG A 257 -12.35 1.47 -20.79
CA ARG A 257 -13.32 2.49 -20.41
C ARG A 257 -13.97 2.10 -19.10
N LEU A 258 -13.80 2.95 -18.07
CA LEU A 258 -14.48 2.75 -16.79
C LEU A 258 -15.94 3.23 -16.89
N PRO A 259 -16.89 2.53 -16.26
CA PRO A 259 -18.26 3.00 -16.12
C PRO A 259 -18.34 4.38 -15.45
N GLU A 260 -19.36 5.17 -15.77
CA GLU A 260 -19.51 6.52 -15.18
C GLU A 260 -19.65 6.51 -13.66
N ASN A 261 -20.30 5.50 -13.12
CA ASN A 261 -20.50 5.31 -11.69
C ASN A 261 -19.34 4.55 -11.00
N TYR A 262 -18.26 4.23 -11.73
CA TYR A 262 -17.11 3.45 -11.21
C TYR A 262 -16.59 4.00 -9.89
N LEU A 263 -16.42 5.32 -9.80
CA LEU A 263 -15.92 5.96 -8.59
C LEU A 263 -16.85 5.71 -7.38
N GLN A 264 -18.15 5.93 -7.55
CA GLN A 264 -19.13 5.81 -6.46
C GLN A 264 -19.19 4.38 -5.92
N GLN A 265 -19.19 3.39 -6.81
CA GLN A 265 -19.21 1.97 -6.46
C GLN A 265 -17.96 1.55 -5.72
N HIS A 266 -16.78 2.03 -6.15
CA HIS A 266 -15.51 1.55 -5.62
C HIS A 266 -14.98 2.36 -4.44
N GLN A 267 -15.50 3.57 -4.19
CA GLN A 267 -15.19 4.28 -2.94
C GLN A 267 -15.63 3.49 -1.70
N VAL A 268 -16.75 2.77 -1.78
CA VAL A 268 -17.22 1.92 -0.67
C VAL A 268 -16.23 0.79 -0.40
N ILE A 269 -15.70 0.17 -1.46
CA ILE A 269 -14.64 -0.85 -1.31
C ILE A 269 -13.40 -0.22 -0.68
N MET A 270 -12.96 0.94 -1.15
CA MET A 270 -11.80 1.64 -0.59
C MET A 270 -11.99 2.00 0.89
N GLU A 271 -13.19 2.45 1.28
CA GLU A 271 -13.52 2.68 2.69
C GLU A 271 -13.29 1.44 3.56
N GLN A 272 -13.84 0.31 3.12
CA GLN A 272 -13.67 -0.97 3.83
C GLN A 272 -12.20 -1.37 3.90
N ARG A 273 -11.45 -1.23 2.80
CA ARG A 273 -10.02 -1.58 2.76
C ARG A 273 -9.18 -0.71 3.68
N LEU A 274 -9.41 0.61 3.72
CA LEU A 274 -8.72 1.53 4.64
C LEU A 274 -9.05 1.23 6.11
N LEU A 275 -10.31 0.94 6.41
CA LEU A 275 -10.75 0.57 7.76
C LEU A 275 -10.06 -0.72 8.23
N LEU A 276 -10.11 -1.78 7.41
CA LEU A 276 -9.44 -3.05 7.69
C LEU A 276 -7.93 -2.87 7.87
N ALA A 277 -7.29 -2.08 7.02
CA ALA A 277 -5.85 -1.78 7.14
C ALA A 277 -5.52 -1.14 8.50
N ALA A 278 -6.28 -0.12 8.90
CA ALA A 278 -6.07 0.56 10.18
C ALA A 278 -6.33 -0.37 11.38
N GLN A 279 -7.39 -1.14 11.32
CA GLN A 279 -7.76 -2.09 12.36
C GLN A 279 -6.68 -3.17 12.55
N ARG A 280 -6.19 -3.76 11.45
CA ARG A 280 -5.12 -4.77 11.46
C ARG A 280 -3.80 -4.19 11.94
N LEU A 281 -3.47 -2.96 11.53
CA LEU A 281 -2.30 -2.24 12.04
C LEU A 281 -2.40 -2.01 13.55
N THR A 282 -3.56 -1.56 14.06
CA THR A 282 -3.81 -1.38 15.50
C THR A 282 -3.56 -2.69 16.26
N LYS A 283 -4.09 -3.81 15.77
CA LYS A 283 -3.91 -5.12 16.38
C LYS A 283 -2.43 -5.53 16.44
N ILE A 284 -1.72 -5.41 15.33
CA ILE A 284 -0.28 -5.71 15.27
C ILE A 284 0.48 -4.84 16.28
N LEU A 285 0.28 -3.53 16.28
CA LEU A 285 0.99 -2.62 17.18
C LEU A 285 0.64 -2.87 18.65
N THR A 286 -0.59 -3.23 18.97
CA THR A 286 -1.01 -3.60 20.33
C THR A 286 -0.23 -4.81 20.86
N THR A 287 0.07 -5.78 19.99
CA THR A 287 0.73 -7.04 20.40
C THR A 287 2.26 -6.96 20.33
N THR A 288 2.82 -6.12 19.45
CA THR A 288 4.27 -6.09 19.19
C THR A 288 5.01 -4.95 19.89
N LEU A 289 4.35 -3.84 20.20
CA LEU A 289 4.92 -2.77 21.02
C LEU A 289 4.77 -3.09 22.50
#